data_af5594e746428750ece19f3d5ff855db
#
_entry.id   af5594e746428750ece19f3d5ff855db
#
_cell.length_a   1.000
_cell.length_b   1.000
_cell.length_c   1.000
_cell.angle_alpha   90.00
_cell.angle_beta   90.00
_cell.angle_gamma   90.00
#
_symmetry.space_group_name_H-M   'P 1'
#
loop_
_entity.id
_entity.type
_entity.pdbx_description
1 polymer ?
#
loop_
_entity_poly.entity_id
_entity_poly.type
_entity_poly.pdbx_seq_one_letter_code
_entity_poly.pdbx_strand_id
1 'polypeptide(L)'
;MRGEKLSDAIVYEKLNLLKKDFFGYIRSNSEKVDANLPVFYGHVISALENSFPDIPDESFDEFIDHITFEVLDASKNSSDFEYFRKVIHNALRFKKKKDAETGVNIVVGLKLLKVGDYPHAIDYLKNYRNLDAKVGTAVAYCYYSLSLREFRTDDESPKNQRPGEMELLARETLLNLAHTSTPINRLKQLELEDPSFLEKFFWQMIFLGLEWFPSERWFLEIGLENAALAHDTEMRKRLLDISSERFYNDFHFLRVMYYYYLDNRDASGAAGVLNHLIRQYPDDLEPIYLGLRFSLLTKKKITYHSFRKLANQKGMPVHTIYLFDVAFDLLNGDKTDALNRIAEFEKEFPHLQYYATTLRYIANDSFSNDEMQKKKARKALLDSIDQYCVEELKKKGVSSK
;
A
#
# COMPACT_ATOMS: atom_id res chain seq x y z
N MET A 1 31.96 34.63 5.17
CA MET A 1 32.53 33.31 4.82
C MET A 1 31.37 32.43 4.39
N ARG A 2 31.30 32.04 3.15
CA ARG A 2 30.28 31.09 2.65
C ARG A 2 30.70 29.71 3.17
N GLY A 3 29.89 29.12 4.04
CA GLY A 3 30.10 27.74 4.47
C GLY A 3 30.05 26.82 3.27
N GLU A 4 31.15 26.10 3.02
CA GLU A 4 31.17 25.00 2.06
C GLU A 4 30.12 23.98 2.53
N LYS A 5 29.15 23.67 1.65
CA LYS A 5 28.26 22.53 1.86
C LYS A 5 29.11 21.28 1.99
N LEU A 6 29.12 20.67 3.17
CA LEU A 6 29.68 19.33 3.37
C LEU A 6 29.06 18.40 2.33
N SER A 7 29.88 17.60 1.64
CA SER A 7 29.35 16.61 0.71
C SER A 7 28.54 15.58 1.49
N ASP A 8 27.42 15.09 0.92
CA ASP A 8 26.52 14.12 1.55
C ASP A 8 27.27 12.87 2.06
N ALA A 9 28.37 12.48 1.41
CA ALA A 9 29.23 11.38 1.82
C ALA A 9 29.93 11.65 3.18
N ILE A 10 30.37 12.87 3.45
CA ILE A 10 31.04 13.24 4.72
C ILE A 10 30.01 13.28 5.86
N VAL A 11 28.81 13.77 5.58
CA VAL A 11 27.69 13.77 6.55
C VAL A 11 27.33 12.34 6.92
N TYR A 12 27.17 11.48 5.93
CA TYR A 12 26.82 10.07 6.11
C TYR A 12 27.89 9.30 6.90
N GLU A 13 29.18 9.51 6.60
CA GLU A 13 30.29 8.88 7.32
C GLU A 13 30.31 9.29 8.79
N LYS A 14 30.11 10.56 9.11
CA LYS A 14 30.09 11.07 10.49
C LYS A 14 28.87 10.61 11.27
N LEU A 15 27.69 10.52 10.65
CA LEU A 15 26.50 9.96 11.26
C LEU A 15 26.68 8.48 11.56
N ASN A 16 27.30 7.72 10.67
CA ASN A 16 27.62 6.31 10.91
C ASN A 16 28.64 6.11 12.05
N LEU A 17 29.61 7.01 12.22
CA LEU A 17 30.52 6.95 13.33
C LEU A 17 29.79 7.21 14.66
N LEU A 18 28.97 8.25 14.75
CA LEU A 18 28.15 8.55 15.93
C LEU A 18 27.21 7.39 16.28
N LYS A 19 26.59 6.78 15.27
CA LYS A 19 25.74 5.61 15.39
C LYS A 19 26.52 4.42 15.98
N LYS A 20 27.71 4.13 15.45
CA LYS A 20 28.57 3.07 15.93
C LYS A 20 29.02 3.28 17.39
N ASP A 21 29.36 4.50 17.75
CA ASP A 21 29.76 4.86 19.12
C ASP A 21 28.59 4.72 20.09
N PHE A 22 27.39 5.16 19.70
CA PHE A 22 26.16 5.01 20.46
C PHE A 22 25.81 3.55 20.70
N PHE A 23 25.85 2.71 19.67
CA PHE A 23 25.59 1.27 19.81
C PHE A 23 26.66 0.53 20.55
N GLY A 24 27.93 0.90 20.38
CA GLY A 24 29.04 0.40 21.18
C GLY A 24 28.83 0.67 22.66
N TYR A 25 28.35 1.88 22.99
CA TYR A 25 28.05 2.26 24.38
C TYR A 25 26.88 1.45 24.95
N ILE A 26 25.74 1.34 24.24
CA ILE A 26 24.59 0.55 24.69
C ILE A 26 24.97 -0.91 24.92
N ARG A 27 25.69 -1.54 24.00
CA ARG A 27 26.12 -2.95 24.14
C ARG A 27 27.08 -3.17 25.27
N SER A 28 27.99 -2.22 25.50
CA SER A 28 29.01 -2.33 26.57
C SER A 28 28.46 -2.10 27.98
N ASN A 29 27.32 -1.40 28.08
CA ASN A 29 26.71 -0.95 29.33
C ASN A 29 25.30 -1.48 29.55
N SER A 30 24.93 -2.61 28.94
CA SER A 30 23.56 -3.16 28.96
C SER A 30 22.96 -3.35 30.37
N GLU A 31 23.80 -3.47 31.40
CA GLU A 31 23.35 -3.56 32.80
C GLU A 31 23.25 -2.20 33.53
N LYS A 32 23.85 -1.13 32.97
CA LYS A 32 23.92 0.24 33.56
C LYS A 32 23.43 1.33 32.60
N VAL A 33 22.67 0.95 31.57
CA VAL A 33 22.19 1.87 30.54
C VAL A 33 21.45 3.04 31.16
N ASP A 34 20.66 2.80 32.23
CA ASP A 34 19.79 3.80 32.83
C ASP A 34 20.52 4.96 33.50
N ALA A 35 21.71 4.71 34.09
CA ALA A 35 22.44 5.74 34.82
C ALA A 35 23.31 6.65 33.92
N ASN A 36 23.84 6.11 32.82
CA ASN A 36 24.82 6.79 31.98
C ASN A 36 24.25 7.26 30.63
N LEU A 37 23.10 6.76 30.22
CA LEU A 37 22.48 7.10 28.96
C LEU A 37 22.19 8.62 28.83
N PRO A 38 21.70 9.35 29.85
CA PRO A 38 21.49 10.79 29.76
C PRO A 38 22.77 11.56 29.43
N VAL A 39 23.89 11.18 30.04
CA VAL A 39 25.18 11.85 29.83
C VAL A 39 25.69 11.57 28.41
N PHE A 40 25.69 10.32 27.98
CA PHE A 40 26.09 9.96 26.62
C PHE A 40 25.22 10.63 25.55
N TYR A 41 23.93 10.66 25.78
CA TYR A 41 22.99 11.28 24.89
C TYR A 41 23.14 12.80 24.80
N GLY A 42 23.41 13.46 25.93
CA GLY A 42 23.79 14.86 25.94
C GLY A 42 25.01 15.13 25.06
N HIS A 43 26.00 14.23 25.08
CA HIS A 43 27.18 14.32 24.19
C HIS A 43 26.85 14.14 22.73
N VAL A 44 25.98 13.17 22.39
CA VAL A 44 25.51 12.95 21.00
C VAL A 44 24.74 14.16 20.50
N ILE A 45 23.81 14.69 21.30
CA ILE A 45 23.06 15.90 20.99
C ILE A 45 24.00 17.09 20.76
N SER A 46 24.92 17.36 21.70
CA SER A 46 25.87 18.47 21.57
C SER A 46 26.79 18.28 20.35
N ALA A 47 27.17 17.06 20.01
CA ALA A 47 27.96 16.76 18.83
C ALA A 47 27.17 17.03 17.54
N LEU A 48 25.89 16.68 17.51
CA LEU A 48 24.98 16.98 16.39
C LEU A 48 24.77 18.51 16.27
N GLU A 49 24.48 19.22 17.38
CA GLU A 49 24.29 20.69 17.39
C GLU A 49 25.50 21.44 16.84
N ASN A 50 26.69 21.04 17.26
CA ASN A 50 27.92 21.77 16.93
C ASN A 50 28.51 21.41 15.58
N SER A 51 28.24 20.16 15.08
CA SER A 51 28.94 19.64 13.90
C SER A 51 28.06 19.61 12.63
N PHE A 52 26.73 19.77 12.75
CA PHE A 52 25.81 19.50 11.67
C PHE A 52 24.60 20.44 11.59
N PRO A 53 24.79 21.74 11.42
CA PRO A 53 23.68 22.68 11.26
C PRO A 53 22.83 22.39 10.01
N ASP A 54 23.39 21.67 9.03
CA ASP A 54 22.80 21.46 7.70
C ASP A 54 22.69 19.96 7.31
N ILE A 55 22.42 19.06 8.28
CA ILE A 55 22.17 17.65 7.95
C ILE A 55 20.90 17.54 7.08
N PRO A 56 20.92 16.82 5.94
CA PRO A 56 19.75 16.52 5.17
C PRO A 56 18.70 15.81 6.03
N ASP A 57 17.43 16.23 5.92
CA ASP A 57 16.31 15.70 6.71
C ASP A 57 16.21 14.17 6.66
N GLU A 58 16.43 13.57 5.47
CA GLU A 58 16.36 12.12 5.26
C GLU A 58 17.43 11.36 6.05
N SER A 59 18.68 11.83 6.02
CA SER A 59 19.79 11.21 6.76
C SER A 59 19.60 11.31 8.28
N PHE A 60 18.96 12.39 8.74
CA PHE A 60 18.65 12.56 10.14
C PHE A 60 17.48 11.68 10.58
N ASP A 61 16.47 11.49 9.74
CA ASP A 61 15.36 10.57 9.99
C ASP A 61 15.85 9.14 10.17
N GLU A 62 16.66 8.66 9.23
CA GLU A 62 17.26 7.32 9.26
C GLU A 62 18.09 7.12 10.54
N PHE A 63 18.85 8.14 10.96
CA PHE A 63 19.63 8.11 12.19
C PHE A 63 18.74 8.00 13.44
N ILE A 64 17.68 8.81 13.55
CA ILE A 64 16.75 8.81 14.68
C ILE A 64 15.99 7.48 14.76
N ASP A 65 15.51 6.97 13.64
CA ASP A 65 14.78 5.71 13.59
C ASP A 65 15.66 4.58 14.10
N HIS A 66 16.91 4.52 13.65
CA HIS A 66 17.83 3.48 14.07
C HIS A 66 18.22 3.56 15.56
N ILE A 67 18.48 4.76 16.09
CA ILE A 67 18.70 4.96 17.52
C ILE A 67 17.46 4.52 18.32
N THR A 68 16.27 4.90 17.88
CA THR A 68 15.02 4.54 18.55
C THR A 68 14.87 3.04 18.67
N PHE A 69 15.14 2.30 17.61
CA PHE A 69 15.07 0.84 17.62
C PHE A 69 16.07 0.20 18.60
N GLU A 70 17.34 0.58 18.55
CA GLU A 70 18.38 -0.01 19.38
C GLU A 70 18.17 0.32 20.88
N VAL A 71 17.71 1.51 21.19
CA VAL A 71 17.40 1.91 22.57
C VAL A 71 16.21 1.13 23.11
N LEU A 72 15.15 0.96 22.32
CA LEU A 72 13.99 0.19 22.73
C LEU A 72 14.29 -1.31 22.86
N ASP A 73 15.18 -1.85 22.04
CA ASP A 73 15.63 -3.25 22.16
C ASP A 73 16.54 -3.49 23.38
N ALA A 74 17.31 -2.48 23.79
CA ALA A 74 18.15 -2.55 24.98
C ALA A 74 17.34 -2.41 26.28
N SER A 75 16.12 -1.82 26.23
CA SER A 75 15.30 -1.67 27.42
C SER A 75 14.66 -2.99 27.85
N LYS A 76 14.72 -3.26 29.17
CA LYS A 76 14.20 -4.51 29.74
C LYS A 76 12.81 -4.36 30.33
N ASN A 77 12.36 -3.12 30.60
CA ASN A 77 11.12 -2.81 31.28
C ASN A 77 10.34 -1.68 30.57
N SER A 78 9.02 -1.72 30.63
CA SER A 78 8.16 -0.70 30.01
C SER A 78 8.35 0.70 30.64
N SER A 79 8.75 0.79 31.90
CA SER A 79 9.09 2.07 32.56
C SER A 79 10.25 2.81 31.89
N ASP A 80 11.15 2.08 31.24
CA ASP A 80 12.30 2.68 30.55
C ASP A 80 11.87 3.39 29.26
N PHE A 81 10.74 3.00 28.67
CA PHE A 81 10.24 3.64 27.44
C PHE A 81 9.92 5.11 27.62
N GLU A 82 9.34 5.53 28.77
CA GLU A 82 9.10 6.95 29.05
C GLU A 82 10.41 7.75 29.15
N TYR A 83 11.42 7.16 29.72
CA TYR A 83 12.74 7.76 29.79
C TYR A 83 13.35 7.90 28.39
N PHE A 84 13.37 6.82 27.60
CA PHE A 84 13.89 6.82 26.24
C PHE A 84 13.13 7.77 25.33
N ARG A 85 11.81 7.87 25.50
CA ARG A 85 11.00 8.87 24.78
C ARG A 85 11.49 10.27 25.03
N LYS A 86 11.75 10.65 26.29
CA LYS A 86 12.26 12.00 26.62
C LYS A 86 13.62 12.27 25.97
N VAL A 87 14.45 11.26 25.92
CA VAL A 87 15.78 11.31 25.32
C VAL A 87 15.67 11.54 23.81
N ILE A 88 14.86 10.75 23.12
CA ILE A 88 14.62 10.87 21.68
C ILE A 88 13.92 12.19 21.35
N HIS A 89 12.98 12.61 22.18
CA HIS A 89 12.29 13.90 22.04
C HIS A 89 13.24 15.10 22.12
N ASN A 90 14.27 15.03 22.96
CA ASN A 90 15.32 16.04 23.00
C ASN A 90 16.16 16.02 21.71
N ALA A 91 16.43 14.88 21.11
CA ALA A 91 17.11 14.78 19.80
C ALA A 91 16.30 15.43 18.68
N LEU A 92 14.98 15.34 18.73
CA LEU A 92 14.07 15.93 17.75
C LEU A 92 13.99 17.47 17.80
N ARG A 93 14.61 18.13 18.81
CA ARG A 93 14.74 19.60 18.82
C ARG A 93 15.50 20.12 17.60
N PHE A 94 16.39 19.33 17.04
CA PHE A 94 17.13 19.68 15.83
C PHE A 94 16.25 19.62 14.60
N LYS A 95 15.31 18.72 14.60
CA LYS A 95 14.37 18.56 13.53
C LYS A 95 13.07 19.29 13.89
N LYS A 96 12.97 20.56 13.55
CA LYS A 96 11.79 21.42 13.78
C LYS A 96 10.48 20.87 13.15
N LYS A 97 10.35 19.57 12.92
CA LYS A 97 9.23 18.94 12.25
C LYS A 97 8.37 18.13 13.23
N LYS A 98 7.09 18.52 13.34
CA LYS A 98 6.00 17.80 14.03
C LYS A 98 5.89 16.31 13.62
N ASP A 99 6.32 16.01 12.41
CA ASP A 99 6.29 14.69 11.79
C ASP A 99 7.22 13.66 12.44
N ALA A 100 8.39 14.10 12.89
CA ALA A 100 9.38 13.23 13.53
C ALA A 100 8.93 12.76 14.92
N GLU A 101 8.25 13.61 15.69
CA GLU A 101 7.65 13.22 16.99
C GLU A 101 6.58 12.15 16.79
N THR A 102 5.74 12.32 15.78
CA THR A 102 4.71 11.34 15.42
C THR A 102 5.34 9.98 15.10
N GLY A 103 6.38 9.95 14.28
CA GLY A 103 7.11 8.72 13.93
C GLY A 103 7.66 8.01 15.16
N VAL A 104 8.35 8.74 16.05
CA VAL A 104 8.90 8.18 17.29
C VAL A 104 7.82 7.61 18.20
N ASN A 105 6.71 8.31 18.40
CA ASN A 105 5.63 7.83 19.25
C ASN A 105 5.00 6.54 18.67
N ILE A 106 4.85 6.46 17.36
CA ILE A 106 4.35 5.24 16.69
C ILE A 106 5.31 4.08 16.91
N VAL A 107 6.63 4.28 16.70
CA VAL A 107 7.63 3.21 16.92
C VAL A 107 7.61 2.73 18.36
N VAL A 108 7.62 3.63 19.34
CA VAL A 108 7.55 3.27 20.77
C VAL A 108 6.27 2.47 21.05
N GLY A 109 5.13 2.94 20.60
CA GLY A 109 3.85 2.26 20.82
C GLY A 109 3.80 0.87 20.19
N LEU A 110 4.34 0.70 18.98
CA LEU A 110 4.41 -0.61 18.33
C LEU A 110 5.38 -1.58 19.02
N LYS A 111 6.49 -1.09 19.58
CA LYS A 111 7.40 -1.92 20.40
C LYS A 111 6.73 -2.36 21.71
N LEU A 112 6.00 -1.47 22.39
CA LEU A 112 5.21 -1.81 23.58
C LEU A 112 4.13 -2.85 23.26
N LEU A 113 3.46 -2.73 22.13
CA LEU A 113 2.54 -3.73 21.62
C LEU A 113 3.23 -5.09 21.45
N LYS A 114 4.44 -5.12 20.87
CA LYS A 114 5.21 -6.35 20.65
C LYS A 114 5.55 -7.07 21.96
N VAL A 115 5.86 -6.31 23.02
CA VAL A 115 6.15 -6.90 24.35
C VAL A 115 4.90 -7.19 25.18
N GLY A 116 3.69 -6.85 24.67
CA GLY A 116 2.42 -7.12 25.32
C GLY A 116 2.01 -6.11 26.40
N ASP A 117 2.65 -4.95 26.41
CA ASP A 117 2.30 -3.81 27.27
C ASP A 117 1.23 -2.94 26.59
N TYR A 118 0.02 -3.50 26.50
CA TYR A 118 -1.08 -2.87 25.79
C TYR A 118 -1.55 -1.53 26.37
N PRO A 119 -1.62 -1.31 27.69
CA PRO A 119 -2.02 -0.02 28.23
C PRO A 119 -1.09 1.12 27.79
N HIS A 120 0.23 0.93 27.93
CA HIS A 120 1.18 1.94 27.50
C HIS A 120 1.23 2.07 25.97
N ALA A 121 1.09 0.97 25.20
CA ALA A 121 1.00 1.04 23.76
C ALA A 121 -0.17 1.92 23.29
N ILE A 122 -1.34 1.81 23.96
CA ILE A 122 -2.50 2.67 23.67
C ILE A 122 -2.18 4.13 23.90
N ASP A 123 -1.51 4.47 25.02
CA ASP A 123 -1.16 5.86 25.34
C ASP A 123 -0.30 6.52 24.28
N TYR A 124 0.59 5.77 23.65
CA TYR A 124 1.41 6.26 22.54
C TYR A 124 0.66 6.31 21.21
N LEU A 125 -0.17 5.31 20.91
CA LEU A 125 -0.76 5.12 19.58
C LEU A 125 -2.12 5.77 19.37
N LYS A 126 -2.92 5.97 20.43
CA LYS A 126 -4.34 6.41 20.34
C LYS A 126 -4.55 7.70 19.55
N ASN A 127 -3.62 8.65 19.67
CA ASN A 127 -3.70 9.94 18.97
C ASN A 127 -3.37 9.84 17.47
N TYR A 128 -2.78 8.73 17.04
CA TYR A 128 -2.33 8.50 15.68
C TYR A 128 -3.15 7.42 14.97
N ARG A 129 -4.19 6.88 15.61
CA ARG A 129 -5.02 5.78 15.10
C ARG A 129 -5.65 6.03 13.73
N ASN A 130 -5.88 7.30 13.39
CA ASN A 130 -6.48 7.70 12.12
C ASN A 130 -5.46 8.08 11.05
N LEU A 131 -4.16 8.03 11.36
CA LEU A 131 -3.11 8.39 10.41
C LEU A 131 -2.82 7.27 9.41
N ASP A 132 -2.91 6.03 9.86
CA ASP A 132 -2.61 4.85 9.06
C ASP A 132 -3.45 3.65 9.54
N ALA A 133 -3.91 2.83 8.59
CA ALA A 133 -4.70 1.64 8.89
C ALA A 133 -3.97 0.67 9.84
N LYS A 134 -2.65 0.53 9.72
CA LYS A 134 -1.86 -0.34 10.62
C LYS A 134 -1.80 0.19 12.04
N VAL A 135 -1.65 1.51 12.22
CA VAL A 135 -1.68 2.10 13.57
C VAL A 135 -3.08 1.95 14.19
N GLY A 136 -4.12 2.22 13.42
CA GLY A 136 -5.49 2.06 13.90
C GLY A 136 -5.81 0.62 14.27
N THR A 137 -5.40 -0.36 13.44
CA THR A 137 -5.56 -1.78 13.78
C THR A 137 -4.73 -2.19 14.98
N ALA A 138 -3.52 -1.61 15.18
CA ALA A 138 -2.70 -1.83 16.36
C ALA A 138 -3.41 -1.38 17.64
N VAL A 139 -4.03 -0.20 17.63
CA VAL A 139 -4.82 0.31 18.75
C VAL A 139 -6.03 -0.57 19.03
N ALA A 140 -6.77 -0.96 17.99
CA ALA A 140 -7.91 -1.86 18.13
C ALA A 140 -7.47 -3.23 18.69
N TYR A 141 -6.34 -3.76 18.25
CA TYR A 141 -5.77 -4.99 18.79
C TYR A 141 -5.40 -4.88 20.27
N CYS A 142 -4.84 -3.75 20.71
CA CYS A 142 -4.56 -3.51 22.12
C CYS A 142 -5.84 -3.57 22.96
N TYR A 143 -6.89 -2.86 22.54
CA TYR A 143 -8.20 -2.88 23.23
C TYR A 143 -8.81 -4.29 23.25
N TYR A 144 -8.79 -4.99 22.11
CA TYR A 144 -9.26 -6.36 22.04
C TYR A 144 -8.49 -7.30 22.96
N SER A 145 -7.15 -7.18 23.01
CA SER A 145 -6.33 -8.01 23.89
C SER A 145 -6.58 -7.74 25.36
N LEU A 146 -6.89 -6.50 25.73
CA LEU A 146 -7.29 -6.15 27.08
C LEU A 146 -8.68 -6.72 27.41
N SER A 147 -9.64 -6.67 26.48
CA SER A 147 -10.97 -7.26 26.69
C SER A 147 -10.91 -8.76 26.96
N LEU A 148 -10.00 -9.49 26.27
CA LEU A 148 -9.79 -10.92 26.53
C LEU A 148 -9.25 -11.20 27.94
N ARG A 149 -8.54 -10.24 28.56
CA ARG A 149 -8.06 -10.38 29.95
C ARG A 149 -9.20 -10.11 30.94
N GLU A 150 -10.11 -9.18 30.65
CA GLU A 150 -11.30 -8.91 31.49
C GLU A 150 -12.20 -10.15 31.59
N PHE A 151 -12.42 -10.86 30.47
CA PHE A 151 -13.25 -12.09 30.45
C PHE A 151 -12.66 -13.29 31.19
N ARG A 152 -11.34 -13.33 31.41
CA ARG A 152 -10.69 -14.46 32.12
C ARG A 152 -10.90 -14.44 33.63
N THR A 153 -11.46 -13.37 34.17
CA THR A 153 -11.70 -13.22 35.60
C THR A 153 -13.11 -13.64 36.02
N ASP A 154 -14.04 -13.81 35.07
CA ASP A 154 -15.42 -14.19 35.36
C ASP A 154 -15.72 -15.56 34.76
N ASP A 155 -16.15 -16.52 35.64
CA ASP A 155 -16.47 -17.91 35.32
C ASP A 155 -17.75 -18.12 34.47
N GLU A 156 -18.33 -17.07 33.87
CA GLU A 156 -19.55 -17.16 33.10
C GLU A 156 -19.33 -17.33 31.60
N SER A 157 -20.14 -18.18 30.96
CA SER A 157 -20.10 -18.55 29.55
C SER A 157 -20.20 -17.33 28.62
N PRO A 158 -19.25 -17.15 27.65
CA PRO A 158 -19.11 -15.90 26.85
C PRO A 158 -20.27 -15.61 25.89
N LYS A 159 -21.27 -16.49 25.75
CA LYS A 159 -22.31 -16.35 24.71
C LYS A 159 -23.43 -15.36 25.03
N ASN A 160 -23.57 -14.90 26.28
CA ASN A 160 -24.67 -13.99 26.68
C ASN A 160 -24.22 -12.72 27.39
N GLN A 161 -22.95 -12.44 27.45
CA GLN A 161 -22.44 -11.23 28.10
C GLN A 161 -22.51 -10.02 27.16
N ARG A 162 -22.84 -8.85 27.69
CA ARG A 162 -22.66 -7.58 26.98
C ARG A 162 -21.18 -7.36 26.76
N PRO A 163 -20.77 -6.82 25.58
CA PRO A 163 -19.37 -6.51 25.34
C PRO A 163 -18.83 -5.59 26.43
N GLY A 164 -17.67 -5.93 26.99
CA GLY A 164 -16.97 -5.10 27.97
C GLY A 164 -16.51 -3.77 27.37
N GLU A 165 -16.07 -2.84 28.21
CA GLU A 165 -15.63 -1.51 27.77
C GLU A 165 -14.49 -1.58 26.73
N MET A 166 -13.53 -2.46 26.94
CA MET A 166 -12.39 -2.61 26.01
C MET A 166 -12.80 -3.22 24.68
N GLU A 167 -13.78 -4.13 24.65
CA GLU A 167 -14.33 -4.64 23.39
C GLU A 167 -15.09 -3.55 22.63
N LEU A 168 -15.87 -2.72 23.33
CA LEU A 168 -16.57 -1.59 22.71
C LEU A 168 -15.57 -0.60 22.09
N LEU A 169 -14.48 -0.28 22.78
CA LEU A 169 -13.41 0.59 22.26
C LEU A 169 -12.70 -0.04 21.06
N ALA A 170 -12.48 -1.37 21.07
CA ALA A 170 -11.92 -2.07 19.92
C ALA A 170 -12.85 -1.97 18.71
N ARG A 171 -14.14 -2.23 18.88
CA ARG A 171 -15.16 -2.14 17.83
C ARG A 171 -15.28 -0.72 17.29
N GLU A 172 -15.35 0.27 18.17
CA GLU A 172 -15.42 1.69 17.78
C GLU A 172 -14.18 2.10 16.98
N THR A 173 -12.96 1.69 17.41
CA THR A 173 -11.73 2.02 16.71
C THR A 173 -11.70 1.42 15.30
N LEU A 174 -12.11 0.16 15.15
CA LEU A 174 -12.19 -0.49 13.82
C LEU A 174 -13.24 0.17 12.92
N LEU A 175 -14.41 0.50 13.46
CA LEU A 175 -15.50 1.15 12.72
C LEU A 175 -15.06 2.55 12.26
N ASN A 176 -14.39 3.31 13.13
CA ASN A 176 -13.86 4.62 12.77
C ASN A 176 -12.80 4.54 11.66
N LEU A 177 -11.98 3.49 11.63
CA LEU A 177 -11.05 3.26 10.50
C LEU A 177 -11.78 3.09 9.18
N ALA A 178 -12.90 2.34 9.18
CA ALA A 178 -13.70 2.14 7.98
C ALA A 178 -14.28 3.45 7.41
N HIS A 179 -14.52 4.46 8.27
CA HIS A 179 -15.09 5.74 7.87
C HIS A 179 -14.07 6.86 7.64
N THR A 180 -12.85 6.72 8.16
CA THR A 180 -11.83 7.80 8.15
C THR A 180 -10.64 7.52 7.25
N SER A 181 -10.77 6.68 6.25
CA SER A 181 -9.67 6.24 5.36
C SER A 181 -8.81 7.39 4.83
N THR A 182 -7.78 7.78 5.58
CA THR A 182 -6.72 8.64 5.09
C THR A 182 -5.47 7.78 4.91
N PRO A 183 -5.07 7.42 3.68
CA PRO A 183 -3.89 6.62 3.46
C PRO A 183 -2.66 7.47 3.78
N ILE A 184 -1.92 7.14 4.84
CA ILE A 184 -0.62 7.74 5.10
C ILE A 184 0.45 6.68 4.96
N ASN A 185 1.28 6.88 3.94
CA ASN A 185 2.41 6.04 3.57
C ASN A 185 3.59 6.07 4.58
N ARG A 186 3.47 6.70 5.74
CA ARG A 186 4.60 6.94 6.65
C ARG A 186 5.10 5.71 7.40
N LEU A 187 4.22 4.74 7.69
CA LEU A 187 4.67 3.49 8.32
C LEU A 187 5.50 2.60 7.39
N LYS A 188 5.48 2.84 6.08
CA LYS A 188 6.38 2.13 5.15
C LYS A 188 7.86 2.44 5.38
N GLN A 189 8.17 3.54 6.07
CA GLN A 189 9.54 3.97 6.39
C GLN A 189 10.03 3.44 7.74
N LEU A 190 9.13 2.91 8.58
CA LEU A 190 9.49 2.33 9.86
C LEU A 190 9.71 0.82 9.68
N GLU A 191 10.94 0.43 9.43
CA GLU A 191 11.35 -0.99 9.44
C GLU A 191 11.32 -1.49 10.88
N LEU A 192 10.26 -2.21 11.22
CA LEU A 192 10.23 -2.99 12.45
C LEU A 192 11.10 -4.23 12.25
N GLU A 193 11.84 -4.64 13.28
CA GLU A 193 12.69 -5.85 13.24
C GLU A 193 11.92 -7.13 12.92
N ASP A 194 10.62 -7.13 13.17
CA ASP A 194 9.74 -8.25 12.86
C ASP A 194 8.49 -7.77 12.11
N PRO A 195 8.58 -7.56 10.79
CA PRO A 195 7.42 -7.21 9.97
C PRO A 195 6.29 -8.24 10.05
N SER A 196 6.61 -9.52 10.27
CA SER A 196 5.63 -10.60 10.35
C SER A 196 4.69 -10.45 11.54
N PHE A 197 5.15 -9.84 12.62
CA PHE A 197 4.33 -9.56 13.79
C PHE A 197 3.19 -8.56 13.46
N LEU A 198 3.52 -7.44 12.79
CA LEU A 198 2.51 -6.46 12.36
C LEU A 198 1.53 -7.06 11.37
N GLU A 199 2.01 -7.88 10.45
CA GLU A 199 1.18 -8.56 9.48
C GLU A 199 0.20 -9.51 10.16
N LYS A 200 0.66 -10.31 11.12
CA LYS A 200 -0.18 -11.29 11.82
C LYS A 200 -1.38 -10.64 12.51
N PHE A 201 -1.19 -9.60 13.31
CA PHE A 201 -2.32 -8.97 13.98
C PHE A 201 -3.15 -8.09 13.04
N PHE A 202 -2.56 -7.52 11.98
CA PHE A 202 -3.31 -6.84 10.93
C PHE A 202 -4.38 -7.75 10.35
N TRP A 203 -4.02 -8.97 9.95
CA TRP A 203 -4.97 -9.94 9.41
C TRP A 203 -6.00 -10.39 10.45
N GLN A 204 -5.60 -10.59 11.71
CA GLN A 204 -6.55 -10.89 12.78
C GLN A 204 -7.60 -9.79 12.91
N MET A 205 -7.21 -8.53 12.87
CA MET A 205 -8.15 -7.41 13.01
C MET A 205 -9.00 -7.21 11.76
N ILE A 206 -8.47 -7.46 10.56
CA ILE A 206 -9.27 -7.45 9.32
C ILE A 206 -10.40 -8.49 9.41
N PHE A 207 -10.10 -9.73 9.77
CA PHE A 207 -11.12 -10.77 9.91
C PHE A 207 -12.12 -10.51 11.04
N LEU A 208 -11.64 -9.95 12.16
CA LEU A 208 -12.53 -9.52 13.24
C LEU A 208 -13.46 -8.39 12.79
N GLY A 209 -12.94 -7.43 12.03
CA GLY A 209 -13.74 -6.36 11.42
C GLY A 209 -14.80 -6.91 10.45
N LEU A 210 -14.45 -7.90 9.63
CA LEU A 210 -15.38 -8.57 8.73
C LEU A 210 -16.46 -9.36 9.49
N GLU A 211 -16.15 -9.90 10.67
CA GLU A 211 -17.11 -10.59 11.52
C GLU A 211 -18.08 -9.61 12.20
N TRP A 212 -17.56 -8.55 12.81
CA TRP A 212 -18.36 -7.57 13.54
C TRP A 212 -19.15 -6.61 12.64
N PHE A 213 -18.61 -6.29 11.47
CA PHE A 213 -19.18 -5.32 10.53
C PHE A 213 -19.26 -5.90 9.12
N PRO A 214 -20.11 -6.92 8.89
CA PRO A 214 -20.15 -7.66 7.63
C PRO A 214 -20.53 -6.82 6.40
N SER A 215 -21.17 -5.67 6.60
CA SER A 215 -21.54 -4.72 5.52
C SER A 215 -20.48 -3.66 5.23
N GLU A 216 -19.42 -3.56 6.05
CA GLU A 216 -18.37 -2.57 5.86
C GLU A 216 -17.36 -3.02 4.81
N ARG A 217 -17.36 -2.33 3.68
CA ARG A 217 -16.50 -2.62 2.52
C ARG A 217 -15.01 -2.45 2.83
N TRP A 218 -14.68 -1.49 3.69
CA TRP A 218 -13.31 -1.09 3.98
C TRP A 218 -12.40 -2.27 4.36
N PHE A 219 -12.90 -3.20 5.17
CA PHE A 219 -12.11 -4.35 5.60
C PHE A 219 -11.74 -5.28 4.45
N LEU A 220 -12.64 -5.45 3.47
CA LEU A 220 -12.34 -6.22 2.26
C LEU A 220 -11.39 -5.45 1.33
N GLU A 221 -11.63 -4.16 1.12
CA GLU A 221 -10.83 -3.33 0.23
C GLU A 221 -9.37 -3.27 0.70
N ILE A 222 -9.14 -2.91 1.97
CA ILE A 222 -7.79 -2.83 2.52
C ILE A 222 -7.12 -4.21 2.62
N GLY A 223 -7.88 -5.25 2.94
CA GLY A 223 -7.39 -6.62 2.96
C GLY A 223 -6.95 -7.09 1.56
N LEU A 224 -7.76 -6.87 0.53
CA LEU A 224 -7.45 -7.22 -0.85
C LEU A 224 -6.24 -6.44 -1.39
N GLU A 225 -6.13 -5.15 -1.06
CA GLU A 225 -4.97 -4.33 -1.43
C GLU A 225 -3.68 -4.89 -0.80
N ASN A 226 -3.69 -5.18 0.50
CA ASN A 226 -2.52 -5.73 1.18
C ASN A 226 -2.15 -7.13 0.68
N ALA A 227 -3.13 -8.01 0.44
CA ALA A 227 -2.89 -9.34 -0.15
C ALA A 227 -2.29 -9.23 -1.57
N ALA A 228 -2.73 -8.26 -2.36
CA ALA A 228 -2.19 -8.01 -3.69
C ALA A 228 -0.73 -7.50 -3.62
N LEU A 229 -0.43 -6.56 -2.72
CA LEU A 229 0.92 -6.04 -2.50
C LEU A 229 1.91 -7.10 -2.00
N ALA A 230 1.44 -8.01 -1.14
CA ALA A 230 2.23 -9.12 -0.63
C ALA A 230 2.32 -10.31 -1.61
N HIS A 231 1.64 -10.25 -2.76
CA HIS A 231 1.48 -11.38 -3.70
C HIS A 231 0.90 -12.65 -3.05
N ASP A 232 0.11 -12.50 -1.96
CA ASP A 232 -0.56 -13.59 -1.27
C ASP A 232 -1.83 -14.01 -2.01
N THR A 233 -1.69 -15.00 -2.87
CA THR A 233 -2.79 -15.49 -3.72
C THR A 233 -3.86 -16.24 -2.93
N GLU A 234 -3.50 -16.91 -1.84
CA GLU A 234 -4.46 -17.65 -0.99
C GLU A 234 -5.32 -16.68 -0.18
N MET A 235 -4.70 -15.71 0.47
CA MET A 235 -5.43 -14.67 1.20
C MET A 235 -6.33 -13.86 0.27
N ARG A 236 -5.80 -13.48 -0.90
CA ARG A 236 -6.57 -12.77 -1.92
C ARG A 236 -7.80 -13.56 -2.36
N LYS A 237 -7.65 -14.87 -2.60
CA LYS A 237 -8.76 -15.76 -2.93
C LYS A 237 -9.80 -15.80 -1.82
N ARG A 238 -9.38 -16.03 -0.56
CA ARG A 238 -10.27 -16.08 0.58
C ARG A 238 -11.11 -14.80 0.74
N LEU A 239 -10.50 -13.62 0.58
CA LEU A 239 -11.19 -12.35 0.65
C LEU A 239 -12.15 -12.14 -0.54
N LEU A 240 -11.78 -12.59 -1.74
CA LEU A 240 -12.66 -12.55 -2.91
C LEU A 240 -13.86 -13.50 -2.76
N ASP A 241 -13.70 -14.66 -2.14
CA ASP A 241 -14.80 -15.56 -1.83
C ASP A 241 -15.80 -14.86 -0.88
N ILE A 242 -15.32 -14.19 0.18
CA ILE A 242 -16.15 -13.39 1.09
C ILE A 242 -16.81 -12.22 0.33
N SER A 243 -16.11 -11.55 -0.57
CA SER A 243 -16.67 -10.44 -1.33
C SER A 243 -17.77 -10.91 -2.29
N SER A 244 -17.61 -12.08 -2.92
CA SER A 244 -18.63 -12.65 -3.81
C SER A 244 -19.90 -13.10 -3.09
N GLU A 245 -19.81 -13.46 -1.81
CA GLU A 245 -20.99 -13.78 -0.99
C GLU A 245 -21.74 -12.52 -0.52
N ARG A 246 -21.00 -11.46 -0.12
CA ARG A 246 -21.57 -10.27 0.52
C ARG A 246 -21.86 -9.13 -0.45
N PHE A 247 -21.02 -8.99 -1.48
CA PHE A 247 -21.02 -7.87 -2.44
C PHE A 247 -21.00 -8.37 -3.89
N TYR A 248 -21.75 -9.43 -4.19
CA TYR A 248 -21.67 -10.15 -5.45
C TYR A 248 -21.99 -9.30 -6.69
N ASN A 249 -22.72 -8.20 -6.55
CA ASN A 249 -23.03 -7.25 -7.62
C ASN A 249 -22.19 -5.96 -7.54
N ASP A 250 -21.27 -5.84 -6.59
CA ASP A 250 -20.49 -4.62 -6.48
C ASP A 250 -19.43 -4.53 -7.60
N PHE A 251 -19.44 -3.42 -8.33
CA PHE A 251 -18.56 -3.21 -9.47
C PHE A 251 -17.08 -3.30 -9.11
N HIS A 252 -16.67 -2.68 -7.98
CA HIS A 252 -15.28 -2.67 -7.53
C HIS A 252 -14.77 -4.10 -7.26
N PHE A 253 -15.52 -4.88 -6.50
CA PHE A 253 -15.12 -6.25 -6.17
C PHE A 253 -15.15 -7.19 -7.39
N LEU A 254 -16.11 -7.03 -8.29
CA LEU A 254 -16.13 -7.76 -9.56
C LEU A 254 -14.90 -7.42 -10.41
N ARG A 255 -14.51 -6.14 -10.47
CA ARG A 255 -13.29 -5.71 -11.17
C ARG A 255 -12.03 -6.32 -10.56
N VAL A 256 -11.90 -6.29 -9.22
CA VAL A 256 -10.76 -6.92 -8.51
C VAL A 256 -10.70 -8.43 -8.78
N MET A 257 -11.85 -9.09 -8.78
CA MET A 257 -11.98 -10.52 -9.10
C MET A 257 -11.59 -10.83 -10.55
N TYR A 258 -11.99 -9.98 -11.50
CA TYR A 258 -11.57 -10.10 -12.89
C TYR A 258 -10.05 -10.08 -13.04
N TYR A 259 -9.38 -9.11 -12.40
CA TYR A 259 -7.91 -9.03 -12.43
C TYR A 259 -7.26 -10.19 -11.70
N TYR A 260 -7.82 -10.65 -10.59
CA TYR A 260 -7.33 -11.85 -9.90
C TYR A 260 -7.29 -13.08 -10.81
N TYR A 261 -8.37 -13.34 -11.56
CA TYR A 261 -8.39 -14.46 -12.51
C TYR A 261 -7.39 -14.29 -13.66
N LEU A 262 -7.20 -13.06 -14.14
CA LEU A 262 -6.18 -12.79 -15.16
C LEU A 262 -4.76 -13.05 -14.65
N ASP A 263 -4.44 -12.59 -13.44
CA ASP A 263 -3.14 -12.79 -12.81
C ASP A 263 -2.83 -14.28 -12.63
N ASN A 264 -3.85 -15.07 -12.29
CA ASN A 264 -3.76 -16.52 -12.15
C ASN A 264 -3.89 -17.27 -13.49
N ARG A 265 -3.93 -16.57 -14.63
CA ARG A 265 -4.08 -17.14 -15.97
C ARG A 265 -5.38 -17.97 -16.16
N ASP A 266 -6.38 -17.72 -15.36
CA ASP A 266 -7.72 -18.31 -15.50
C ASP A 266 -8.59 -17.45 -16.42
N ALA A 267 -8.45 -17.69 -17.70
CA ALA A 267 -9.24 -16.99 -18.72
C ALA A 267 -10.75 -17.33 -18.63
N SER A 268 -11.12 -18.48 -18.10
CA SER A 268 -12.53 -18.87 -17.95
C SER A 268 -13.20 -18.11 -16.81
N GLY A 269 -12.54 -18.05 -15.65
CA GLY A 269 -12.98 -17.24 -14.51
C GLY A 269 -13.10 -15.76 -14.87
N ALA A 270 -12.07 -15.21 -15.51
CA ALA A 270 -12.08 -13.82 -15.97
C ALA A 270 -13.25 -13.53 -16.94
N ALA A 271 -13.51 -14.42 -17.90
CA ALA A 271 -14.64 -14.28 -18.82
C ALA A 271 -15.99 -14.37 -18.11
N GLY A 272 -16.13 -15.25 -17.11
CA GLY A 272 -17.34 -15.35 -16.29
C GLY A 272 -17.67 -14.05 -15.56
N VAL A 273 -16.67 -13.47 -14.88
CA VAL A 273 -16.81 -12.18 -14.17
C VAL A 273 -17.10 -11.04 -15.15
N LEU A 274 -16.42 -11.01 -16.29
CA LEU A 274 -16.65 -9.98 -17.32
C LEU A 274 -18.09 -10.04 -17.86
N ASN A 275 -18.61 -11.23 -18.14
CA ASN A 275 -20.01 -11.39 -18.55
C ASN A 275 -20.98 -10.94 -17.46
N HIS A 276 -20.65 -11.15 -16.19
CA HIS A 276 -21.44 -10.67 -15.07
C HIS A 276 -21.44 -9.12 -15.02
N LEU A 277 -20.27 -8.49 -15.12
CA LEU A 277 -20.14 -7.03 -15.18
C LEU A 277 -20.97 -6.41 -16.31
N ILE A 278 -20.92 -6.96 -17.53
CA ILE A 278 -21.68 -6.46 -18.67
C ILE A 278 -23.20 -6.55 -18.45
N ARG A 279 -23.66 -7.60 -17.78
CA ARG A 279 -25.09 -7.78 -17.47
C ARG A 279 -25.59 -6.85 -16.39
N GLN A 280 -24.77 -6.64 -15.34
CA GLN A 280 -25.15 -5.78 -14.20
C GLN A 280 -25.01 -4.30 -14.52
N TYR A 281 -24.03 -3.94 -15.36
CA TYR A 281 -23.69 -2.56 -15.71
C TYR A 281 -23.73 -2.34 -17.22
N PRO A 282 -24.93 -2.51 -17.86
CA PRO A 282 -25.04 -2.52 -19.33
C PRO A 282 -24.75 -1.15 -19.97
N ASP A 283 -24.84 -0.07 -19.22
CA ASP A 283 -24.60 1.28 -19.71
C ASP A 283 -23.22 1.83 -19.38
N ASP A 284 -22.42 1.06 -18.62
CA ASP A 284 -21.05 1.42 -18.30
C ASP A 284 -20.09 0.97 -19.42
N LEU A 285 -19.18 1.87 -19.81
CA LEU A 285 -18.15 1.57 -20.81
C LEU A 285 -16.98 0.76 -20.26
N GLU A 286 -16.74 0.78 -18.93
CA GLU A 286 -15.59 0.09 -18.34
C GLU A 286 -15.62 -1.42 -18.59
N PRO A 287 -16.74 -2.15 -18.43
CA PRO A 287 -16.81 -3.57 -18.79
C PRO A 287 -16.47 -3.85 -20.26
N ILE A 288 -16.78 -2.92 -21.15
CA ILE A 288 -16.45 -3.07 -22.58
C ILE A 288 -14.94 -2.86 -22.81
N TYR A 289 -14.30 -1.88 -22.13
CA TYR A 289 -12.85 -1.75 -22.13
C TYR A 289 -12.16 -3.03 -21.64
N LEU A 290 -12.63 -3.57 -20.50
CA LEU A 290 -12.11 -4.84 -19.97
C LEU A 290 -12.28 -5.99 -20.96
N GLY A 291 -13.39 -6.02 -21.70
CA GLY A 291 -13.66 -7.03 -22.74
C GLY A 291 -12.75 -6.92 -23.95
N LEU A 292 -12.52 -5.73 -24.46
CA LEU A 292 -11.54 -5.49 -25.52
C LEU A 292 -10.14 -5.91 -25.08
N ARG A 293 -9.70 -5.48 -23.89
CA ARG A 293 -8.41 -5.86 -23.30
C ARG A 293 -8.28 -7.37 -23.10
N PHE A 294 -9.31 -8.03 -22.58
CA PHE A 294 -9.36 -9.49 -22.45
C PHE A 294 -9.17 -10.19 -23.79
N SER A 295 -9.80 -9.68 -24.84
CA SER A 295 -9.69 -10.23 -26.18
C SER A 295 -8.28 -10.12 -26.75
N LEU A 296 -7.58 -9.01 -26.46
CA LEU A 296 -6.17 -8.83 -26.82
C LEU A 296 -5.27 -9.83 -26.09
N LEU A 297 -5.47 -9.99 -24.77
CA LEU A 297 -4.69 -10.92 -23.93
C LEU A 297 -4.86 -12.38 -24.39
N THR A 298 -6.10 -12.77 -24.68
CA THR A 298 -6.44 -14.16 -25.07
C THR A 298 -6.28 -14.44 -26.56
N LYS A 299 -5.97 -13.39 -27.37
CA LYS A 299 -5.84 -13.44 -28.84
C LYS A 299 -7.07 -14.04 -29.55
N LYS A 300 -8.27 -13.88 -28.94
CA LYS A 300 -9.52 -14.43 -29.49
C LYS A 300 -10.17 -13.43 -30.45
N LYS A 301 -9.95 -13.63 -31.76
CA LYS A 301 -10.46 -12.76 -32.83
C LYS A 301 -11.98 -12.56 -32.79
N ILE A 302 -12.74 -13.63 -32.61
CA ILE A 302 -14.21 -13.57 -32.57
C ILE A 302 -14.67 -12.73 -31.37
N THR A 303 -14.07 -12.94 -30.20
CA THR A 303 -14.37 -12.19 -28.98
C THR A 303 -14.05 -10.70 -29.16
N TYR A 304 -12.92 -10.39 -29.80
CA TYR A 304 -12.54 -9.01 -30.11
C TYR A 304 -13.59 -8.31 -30.96
N HIS A 305 -14.01 -8.91 -32.09
CA HIS A 305 -15.00 -8.31 -32.96
C HIS A 305 -16.36 -8.15 -32.28
N SER A 306 -16.72 -9.06 -31.37
CA SER A 306 -17.96 -8.93 -30.59
C SER A 306 -17.93 -7.72 -29.66
N PHE A 307 -16.82 -7.54 -28.90
CA PHE A 307 -16.64 -6.36 -28.03
C PHE A 307 -16.49 -5.08 -28.82
N ARG A 308 -15.81 -5.10 -29.95
CA ARG A 308 -15.70 -3.95 -30.86
C ARG A 308 -17.07 -3.47 -31.36
N LYS A 309 -17.93 -4.41 -31.75
CA LYS A 309 -19.30 -4.12 -32.15
C LYS A 309 -20.09 -3.50 -30.99
N LEU A 310 -19.98 -4.07 -29.80
CA LEU A 310 -20.63 -3.56 -28.60
C LEU A 310 -20.12 -2.16 -28.23
N ALA A 311 -18.81 -1.90 -28.34
CA ALA A 311 -18.19 -0.60 -28.13
C ALA A 311 -18.78 0.48 -29.05
N ASN A 312 -18.94 0.16 -30.35
CA ASN A 312 -19.60 1.08 -31.30
C ASN A 312 -21.06 1.34 -30.92
N GLN A 313 -21.81 0.30 -30.54
CA GLN A 313 -23.23 0.40 -30.17
C GLN A 313 -23.43 1.25 -28.90
N LYS A 314 -22.48 1.20 -27.95
CA LYS A 314 -22.54 1.95 -26.68
C LYS A 314 -21.89 3.35 -26.77
N GLY A 315 -21.50 3.77 -27.97
CA GLY A 315 -20.94 5.11 -28.18
C GLY A 315 -19.56 5.32 -27.57
N MET A 316 -18.74 4.26 -27.52
CA MET A 316 -17.33 4.41 -27.15
C MET A 316 -16.64 5.37 -28.15
N PRO A 317 -15.75 6.28 -27.69
CA PRO A 317 -15.07 7.21 -28.58
C PRO A 317 -14.35 6.50 -29.73
N VAL A 318 -14.50 7.01 -30.94
CA VAL A 318 -13.95 6.41 -32.17
C VAL A 318 -12.44 6.22 -32.06
N HIS A 319 -11.73 7.22 -31.54
CA HIS A 319 -10.28 7.15 -31.35
C HIS A 319 -9.86 6.02 -30.36
N THR A 320 -10.68 5.71 -29.36
CA THR A 320 -10.43 4.60 -28.44
C THR A 320 -10.57 3.25 -29.16
N ILE A 321 -11.64 3.09 -29.94
CA ILE A 321 -11.86 1.86 -30.73
C ILE A 321 -10.71 1.67 -31.72
N TYR A 322 -10.26 2.76 -32.34
CA TYR A 322 -9.16 2.74 -33.29
C TYR A 322 -7.84 2.33 -32.63
N LEU A 323 -7.57 2.81 -31.41
CA LEU A 323 -6.40 2.41 -30.62
C LEU A 323 -6.41 0.89 -30.34
N PHE A 324 -7.57 0.34 -29.98
CA PHE A 324 -7.72 -1.11 -29.79
C PHE A 324 -7.55 -1.88 -31.11
N ASP A 325 -8.03 -1.35 -32.23
CA ASP A 325 -7.85 -1.97 -33.56
C ASP A 325 -6.35 -2.03 -33.92
N VAL A 326 -5.58 -0.97 -33.70
CA VAL A 326 -4.12 -0.96 -33.86
C VAL A 326 -3.46 -2.02 -32.98
N ALA A 327 -3.85 -2.07 -31.70
CA ALA A 327 -3.30 -3.04 -30.76
C ALA A 327 -3.61 -4.48 -31.18
N PHE A 328 -4.80 -4.71 -31.70
CA PHE A 328 -5.20 -6.02 -32.19
C PHE A 328 -4.34 -6.47 -33.38
N ASP A 329 -4.10 -5.57 -34.34
CA ASP A 329 -3.25 -5.85 -35.51
C ASP A 329 -1.77 -6.11 -35.10
N LEU A 330 -1.24 -5.32 -34.16
CA LEU A 330 0.11 -5.53 -33.61
C LEU A 330 0.27 -6.89 -32.90
N LEU A 331 -0.78 -7.38 -32.24
CA LEU A 331 -0.74 -8.67 -31.53
C LEU A 331 -1.03 -9.87 -32.41
N ASN A 332 -1.75 -9.69 -33.53
CA ASN A 332 -2.13 -10.77 -34.44
C ASN A 332 -1.23 -10.92 -35.66
N GLY A 333 -0.23 -10.04 -35.83
CA GLY A 333 0.91 -10.35 -36.67
C GLY A 333 0.95 -9.73 -38.06
N ASP A 334 0.09 -8.75 -38.41
CA ASP A 334 0.26 -7.98 -39.64
C ASP A 334 0.93 -6.63 -39.39
N LYS A 335 2.23 -6.57 -39.72
CA LYS A 335 3.05 -5.37 -39.53
C LYS A 335 2.58 -4.22 -40.43
N THR A 336 2.26 -4.53 -41.67
CA THR A 336 1.92 -3.53 -42.67
C THR A 336 0.58 -2.87 -42.33
N ASP A 337 -0.42 -3.68 -41.99
CA ASP A 337 -1.73 -3.21 -41.59
C ASP A 337 -1.66 -2.40 -40.29
N ALA A 338 -0.89 -2.87 -39.29
CA ALA A 338 -0.70 -2.12 -38.06
C ALA A 338 -0.03 -0.76 -38.27
N LEU A 339 1.02 -0.67 -39.11
CA LEU A 339 1.72 0.59 -39.40
C LEU A 339 0.84 1.55 -40.21
N ASN A 340 0.08 1.03 -41.17
CA ASN A 340 -0.89 1.84 -41.94
C ASN A 340 -1.96 2.43 -41.01
N ARG A 341 -2.49 1.60 -40.13
CA ARG A 341 -3.51 2.05 -39.15
C ARG A 341 -2.97 3.05 -38.13
N ILE A 342 -1.70 2.93 -37.72
CA ILE A 342 -1.04 3.94 -36.88
C ILE A 342 -0.93 5.28 -37.63
N ALA A 343 -0.57 5.23 -38.93
CA ALA A 343 -0.47 6.43 -39.75
C ALA A 343 -1.83 7.13 -39.95
N GLU A 344 -2.90 6.34 -40.15
CA GLU A 344 -4.26 6.86 -40.21
C GLU A 344 -4.71 7.46 -38.88
N PHE A 345 -4.44 6.77 -37.75
CA PHE A 345 -4.73 7.26 -36.39
C PHE A 345 -4.05 8.62 -36.11
N GLU A 346 -2.80 8.76 -36.49
CA GLU A 346 -2.02 9.98 -36.32
C GLU A 346 -2.61 11.14 -37.15
N LYS A 347 -3.12 10.84 -38.35
CA LYS A 347 -3.75 11.83 -39.23
C LYS A 347 -5.14 12.25 -38.73
N GLU A 348 -5.94 11.30 -38.26
CA GLU A 348 -7.32 11.56 -37.82
C GLU A 348 -7.36 12.18 -36.40
N PHE A 349 -6.43 11.83 -35.54
CA PHE A 349 -6.37 12.26 -34.14
C PHE A 349 -5.05 12.96 -33.78
N PRO A 350 -4.71 14.10 -34.38
CA PRO A 350 -3.42 14.78 -34.16
C PRO A 350 -3.17 15.18 -32.71
N HIS A 351 -4.23 15.37 -31.89
CA HIS A 351 -4.13 15.66 -30.47
C HIS A 351 -3.68 14.43 -29.64
N LEU A 352 -3.67 13.24 -30.23
CA LEU A 352 -3.21 11.98 -29.63
C LEU A 352 -1.86 11.51 -30.22
N GLN A 353 -1.09 12.41 -30.82
CA GLN A 353 0.20 12.12 -31.46
C GLN A 353 1.18 11.38 -30.53
N TYR A 354 1.13 11.68 -29.24
CA TYR A 354 1.96 10.99 -28.25
C TYR A 354 1.71 9.47 -28.25
N TYR A 355 0.43 9.06 -28.28
CA TYR A 355 0.07 7.64 -28.34
C TYR A 355 0.46 7.01 -29.67
N ALA A 356 0.25 7.69 -30.79
CA ALA A 356 0.66 7.21 -32.11
C ALA A 356 2.18 6.97 -32.18
N THR A 357 2.97 7.88 -31.65
CA THR A 357 4.43 7.76 -31.59
C THR A 357 4.86 6.56 -30.74
N THR A 358 4.23 6.36 -29.57
CA THR A 358 4.48 5.23 -28.69
C THR A 358 4.13 3.90 -29.39
N LEU A 359 2.96 3.83 -30.05
CA LEU A 359 2.54 2.65 -30.81
C LEU A 359 3.49 2.32 -31.97
N ARG A 360 4.01 3.34 -32.66
CA ARG A 360 4.97 3.17 -33.75
C ARG A 360 6.29 2.60 -33.24
N TYR A 361 6.76 3.07 -32.08
CA TYR A 361 7.94 2.52 -31.42
C TYR A 361 7.72 1.06 -31.02
N ILE A 362 6.60 0.75 -30.37
CA ILE A 362 6.22 -0.59 -29.97
C ILE A 362 6.06 -1.53 -31.18
N ALA A 363 5.57 -1.00 -32.32
CA ALA A 363 5.39 -1.80 -33.54
C ALA A 363 6.71 -2.37 -34.05
N ASN A 364 7.80 -1.61 -34.00
CA ASN A 364 9.10 -2.09 -34.43
C ASN A 364 9.60 -3.28 -33.61
N ASP A 365 9.42 -3.24 -32.30
CA ASP A 365 9.84 -4.30 -31.39
C ASP A 365 8.87 -5.51 -31.41
N SER A 366 7.58 -5.28 -31.70
CA SER A 366 6.56 -6.34 -31.79
C SER A 366 6.82 -7.35 -32.92
N PHE A 367 7.49 -6.90 -33.97
CA PHE A 367 7.84 -7.73 -35.14
C PHE A 367 9.33 -8.09 -35.20
N SER A 368 10.08 -7.89 -34.11
CA SER A 368 11.45 -8.35 -33.95
C SER A 368 11.54 -9.88 -34.03
N ASN A 369 12.68 -10.41 -34.44
CA ASN A 369 12.95 -11.85 -34.36
C ASN A 369 13.30 -12.31 -32.93
N ASP A 370 13.58 -11.38 -32.01
CA ASP A 370 13.88 -11.65 -30.61
C ASP A 370 12.60 -11.79 -29.78
N GLU A 371 12.37 -12.98 -29.24
CA GLU A 371 11.20 -13.30 -28.42
C GLU A 371 11.12 -12.46 -27.12
N MET A 372 12.28 -12.05 -26.58
CA MET A 372 12.32 -11.20 -25.39
C MET A 372 11.84 -9.77 -25.74
N GLN A 373 12.26 -9.23 -26.89
CA GLN A 373 11.80 -7.95 -27.39
C GLN A 373 10.29 -7.97 -27.67
N LYS A 374 9.79 -9.02 -28.35
CA LYS A 374 8.35 -9.20 -28.57
C LYS A 374 7.56 -9.22 -27.26
N LYS A 375 8.06 -9.92 -26.24
CA LYS A 375 7.38 -9.98 -24.92
C LYS A 375 7.35 -8.61 -24.24
N LYS A 376 8.45 -7.86 -24.29
CA LYS A 376 8.51 -6.49 -23.77
C LYS A 376 7.56 -5.57 -24.52
N ALA A 377 7.55 -5.62 -25.85
CA ALA A 377 6.66 -4.82 -26.69
C ALA A 377 5.17 -5.11 -26.41
N ARG A 378 4.79 -6.38 -26.25
CA ARG A 378 3.42 -6.76 -25.86
C ARG A 378 3.02 -6.18 -24.51
N LYS A 379 3.91 -6.25 -23.51
CA LYS A 379 3.66 -5.67 -22.21
C LYS A 379 3.50 -4.14 -22.32
N ALA A 380 4.42 -3.46 -22.98
CA ALA A 380 4.37 -2.02 -23.17
C ALA A 380 3.11 -1.57 -23.91
N LEU A 381 2.62 -2.34 -24.88
CA LEU A 381 1.37 -2.09 -25.59
C LEU A 381 0.18 -2.14 -24.65
N LEU A 382 0.06 -3.19 -23.83
CA LEU A 382 -1.04 -3.35 -22.90
C LEU A 382 -1.01 -2.27 -21.81
N ASP A 383 0.16 -1.95 -21.27
CA ASP A 383 0.35 -0.88 -20.28
C ASP A 383 -0.05 0.49 -20.85
N SER A 384 0.30 0.76 -22.11
CA SER A 384 -0.07 2.01 -22.81
C SER A 384 -1.59 2.12 -23.02
N ILE A 385 -2.26 1.01 -23.36
CA ILE A 385 -3.73 0.98 -23.51
C ILE A 385 -4.40 1.17 -22.15
N ASP A 386 -3.91 0.49 -21.11
CA ASP A 386 -4.46 0.60 -19.76
C ASP A 386 -4.35 2.06 -19.25
N GLN A 387 -3.20 2.69 -19.45
CA GLN A 387 -3.02 4.10 -19.10
C GLN A 387 -4.01 5.00 -19.84
N TYR A 388 -4.15 4.80 -21.14
CA TYR A 388 -5.07 5.57 -21.98
C TYR A 388 -6.53 5.39 -21.52
N CYS A 389 -6.97 4.17 -21.26
CA CYS A 389 -8.32 3.88 -20.79
C CYS A 389 -8.63 4.56 -19.45
N VAL A 390 -7.68 4.53 -18.51
CA VAL A 390 -7.81 5.21 -17.21
C VAL A 390 -7.97 6.72 -17.39
N GLU A 391 -7.21 7.33 -18.29
CA GLU A 391 -7.29 8.77 -18.57
C GLU A 391 -8.65 9.14 -19.19
N GLU A 392 -9.15 8.35 -20.14
CA GLU A 392 -10.44 8.58 -20.78
C GLU A 392 -11.63 8.40 -19.82
N LEU A 393 -11.59 7.40 -18.95
CA LEU A 393 -12.61 7.19 -17.93
C LEU A 393 -12.64 8.34 -16.91
N LYS A 394 -11.49 8.86 -16.51
CA LYS A 394 -11.39 10.04 -15.63
C LYS A 394 -11.99 11.28 -16.25
N LYS A 395 -11.76 11.54 -17.56
CA LYS A 395 -12.32 12.70 -18.27
C LYS A 395 -13.85 12.67 -18.31
N LYS A 396 -14.46 11.49 -18.33
CA LYS A 396 -15.92 11.32 -18.35
C LYS A 396 -16.57 11.37 -16.97
N GLY A 397 -15.81 11.66 -15.91
CA GLY A 397 -16.31 11.71 -14.53
C GLY A 397 -16.71 10.33 -13.97
N VAL A 398 -16.37 9.26 -14.68
CA VAL A 398 -16.40 7.90 -14.15
C VAL A 398 -15.15 7.77 -13.28
N SER A 399 -15.17 8.44 -12.13
CA SER A 399 -14.14 8.30 -11.11
C SER A 399 -14.22 6.86 -10.62
N SER A 400 -13.12 6.15 -10.70
CA SER A 400 -12.88 4.97 -9.88
C SER A 400 -12.99 5.40 -8.40
N LYS A 401 -14.22 5.45 -7.89
CA LYS A 401 -14.48 5.54 -6.45
C LYS A 401 -14.18 4.21 -5.82
#